data_6f149b96a8d1a6dab748240575a9ffb9
#
_entry.id   6f149b96a8d1a6dab748240575a9ffb9
#
_cell.length_a   1.000
_cell.length_b   1.000
_cell.length_c   1.000
_cell.angle_alpha   90.00
_cell.angle_beta   90.00
_cell.angle_gamma   90.00
#
_symmetry.space_group_name_H-M   'P 1'
#
loop_
_entity.id
_entity.type
_entity.pdbx_description
1 polymer ?
#
loop_
_entity_poly.entity_id
_entity_poly.type
_entity_poly.pdbx_seq_one_letter_code
_entity_poly.pdbx_strand_id
1 'polypeptide(L)'
;MGYVYLIGEIGNEGKYKIGSTRAKSVDKRLKQLQTGNSSLLYVKDSFETAHPFKLEKMLHNHFGDKALIGEWFELSEADTEAFRGICEEKMRVIESLKDNPFYFNARLVPMKANFDAKSSNGRVYDQDMMKRLIEDYNFRLKTYGEFLGELTHKNLDF
;
A
#
# COMPACT_ATOMS: atom_id res chain seq x y z
N MET A 1 7.52 0.28 -13.55
CA MET A 1 6.28 -0.45 -13.80
C MET A 1 6.39 -1.83 -13.17
N GLY A 2 5.29 -2.40 -12.77
CA GLY A 2 5.16 -3.75 -12.22
C GLY A 2 3.72 -4.21 -12.33
N TYR A 3 3.40 -5.34 -11.76
CA TYR A 3 2.07 -5.94 -11.84
C TYR A 3 1.56 -6.31 -10.45
N VAL A 4 0.26 -6.14 -10.25
CA VAL A 4 -0.49 -6.88 -9.24
C VAL A 4 -1.26 -7.96 -9.97
N TYR A 5 -1.33 -9.15 -9.40
CA TYR A 5 -1.90 -10.32 -10.04
C TYR A 5 -2.88 -11.05 -9.13
N LEU A 6 -3.81 -11.72 -9.76
CA LEU A 6 -4.75 -12.66 -9.18
C LEU A 6 -4.44 -14.05 -9.74
N ILE A 7 -3.93 -14.95 -8.92
CA ILE A 7 -3.55 -16.32 -9.28
C ILE A 7 -4.49 -17.30 -8.59
N GLY A 8 -5.04 -18.24 -9.35
CA GLY A 8 -5.86 -19.34 -8.86
C GLY A 8 -5.14 -20.68 -8.94
N GLU A 9 -5.70 -21.67 -8.24
CA GLU A 9 -5.29 -23.08 -8.29
C GLU A 9 -6.33 -23.89 -9.07
N ILE A 10 -5.89 -24.73 -10.01
CA ILE A 10 -6.81 -25.66 -10.69
C ILE A 10 -7.31 -26.70 -9.68
N GLY A 11 -8.62 -26.89 -9.67
CA GLY A 11 -9.31 -27.80 -8.76
C GLY A 11 -9.60 -27.21 -7.37
N ASN A 12 -9.32 -25.92 -7.17
CA ASN A 12 -9.64 -25.22 -5.93
C ASN A 12 -10.31 -23.86 -6.25
N GLU A 13 -11.48 -23.94 -6.82
CA GLU A 13 -12.28 -22.78 -7.24
C GLU A 13 -12.64 -21.91 -6.05
N GLY A 14 -12.66 -20.59 -6.25
CA GLY A 14 -12.94 -19.61 -5.19
C GLY A 14 -11.72 -19.20 -4.36
N LYS A 15 -10.58 -19.88 -4.48
CA LYS A 15 -9.36 -19.55 -3.75
C LYS A 15 -8.33 -18.92 -4.65
N TYR A 16 -7.98 -17.68 -4.34
CA TYR A 16 -7.08 -16.88 -5.15
C TYR A 16 -5.97 -16.22 -4.32
N LYS A 17 -4.80 -16.15 -4.90
CA LYS A 17 -3.65 -15.42 -4.35
C LYS A 17 -3.60 -14.03 -4.97
N ILE A 18 -3.54 -12.99 -4.13
CA ILE A 18 -3.25 -11.62 -4.54
C ILE A 18 -1.79 -11.33 -4.19
N GLY A 19 -1.01 -10.94 -5.18
CA GLY A 19 0.38 -10.59 -4.98
C GLY A 19 0.87 -9.59 -6.01
N SER A 20 2.13 -9.16 -5.89
CA SER A 20 2.72 -8.21 -6.82
C SER A 20 4.11 -8.64 -7.29
N THR A 21 4.55 -8.04 -8.39
CA THR A 21 5.88 -8.26 -8.94
C THR A 21 6.38 -7.04 -9.70
N ARG A 22 7.69 -6.81 -9.68
CA ARG A 22 8.39 -5.89 -10.59
C ARG A 22 9.01 -6.58 -11.80
N ALA A 23 8.76 -7.87 -11.97
CA ALA A 23 9.19 -8.58 -13.17
C ALA A 23 8.48 -8.02 -14.41
N LYS A 24 9.11 -8.19 -15.57
CA LYS A 24 8.58 -7.73 -16.87
C LYS A 24 7.28 -8.44 -17.29
N SER A 25 6.95 -9.58 -16.68
CA SER A 25 5.69 -10.30 -16.88
C SER A 25 5.28 -11.08 -15.64
N VAL A 26 3.98 -11.31 -15.49
CA VAL A 26 3.40 -12.13 -14.42
C VAL A 26 3.76 -13.61 -14.61
N ASP A 27 3.94 -14.08 -15.85
CA ASP A 27 4.29 -15.48 -16.16
C ASP A 27 5.61 -15.90 -15.51
N LYS A 28 6.60 -14.99 -15.48
CA LYS A 28 7.86 -15.27 -14.77
C LYS A 28 7.62 -15.50 -13.28
N ARG A 29 6.74 -14.71 -12.69
CA ARG A 29 6.37 -14.85 -11.30
C ARG A 29 5.56 -16.11 -11.05
N LEU A 30 4.62 -16.45 -11.94
CA LEU A 30 3.83 -17.68 -11.89
C LEU A 30 4.73 -18.91 -11.86
N LYS A 31 5.74 -18.99 -12.74
CA LYS A 31 6.72 -20.09 -12.77
C LYS A 31 7.49 -20.23 -11.46
N GLN A 32 7.86 -19.12 -10.83
CA GLN A 32 8.53 -19.15 -9.51
C GLN A 32 7.60 -19.69 -8.41
N LEU A 33 6.35 -19.26 -8.40
CA LEU A 33 5.35 -19.72 -7.44
C LEU A 33 5.00 -21.21 -7.64
N GLN A 34 4.94 -21.66 -8.90
CA GLN A 34 4.67 -23.04 -9.24
C GLN A 34 5.72 -24.01 -8.69
N THR A 35 6.97 -23.60 -8.59
CA THR A 35 8.06 -24.45 -8.09
C THR A 35 7.83 -24.92 -6.63
N GLY A 36 7.14 -24.14 -5.84
CA GLY A 36 6.83 -24.46 -4.43
C GLY A 36 5.39 -24.93 -4.19
N ASN A 37 4.60 -25.14 -5.25
CA ASN A 37 3.19 -25.48 -5.13
C ASN A 37 2.90 -26.81 -5.84
N SER A 38 2.22 -27.74 -5.15
CA SER A 38 1.81 -29.04 -5.70
C SER A 38 0.60 -28.95 -6.63
N SER A 39 -0.22 -27.91 -6.48
CA SER A 39 -1.37 -27.63 -7.35
C SER A 39 -0.95 -26.80 -8.55
N LEU A 40 -1.57 -27.03 -9.70
CA LEU A 40 -1.31 -26.24 -10.89
C LEU A 40 -1.90 -24.84 -10.74
N LEU A 41 -1.05 -23.83 -10.87
CA LEU A 41 -1.42 -22.43 -10.75
C LEU A 41 -1.72 -21.82 -12.13
N TYR A 42 -2.65 -20.86 -12.16
CA TYR A 42 -2.95 -20.07 -13.34
C TYR A 42 -3.17 -18.59 -12.99
N VAL A 43 -2.88 -17.71 -13.94
CA VAL A 43 -3.20 -16.28 -13.79
C VAL A 43 -4.66 -16.06 -14.15
N LYS A 44 -5.47 -15.65 -13.19
CA LYS A 44 -6.88 -15.26 -13.43
C LYS A 44 -6.96 -13.86 -14.03
N ASP A 45 -6.23 -12.89 -13.45
CA ASP A 45 -6.12 -11.53 -13.95
C ASP A 45 -4.80 -10.87 -13.49
N SER A 46 -4.46 -9.77 -14.13
CA SER A 46 -3.31 -8.94 -13.75
C SER A 46 -3.54 -7.49 -14.12
N PHE A 47 -2.94 -6.59 -13.33
CA PHE A 47 -3.04 -5.16 -13.49
C PHE A 47 -1.66 -4.52 -13.46
N GLU A 48 -1.30 -3.80 -14.54
CA GLU A 48 -0.03 -3.08 -14.62
C GLU A 48 -0.09 -1.76 -13.87
N THR A 49 0.94 -1.45 -13.08
CA THR A 49 0.97 -0.24 -12.26
C THR A 49 2.39 0.24 -11.96
N ALA A 50 2.52 1.54 -11.72
CA ALA A 50 3.76 2.14 -11.21
C ALA A 50 3.97 1.84 -9.71
N HIS A 51 2.92 1.43 -8.98
CA HIS A 51 2.93 1.25 -7.53
C HIS A 51 2.47 -0.15 -7.08
N PRO A 52 3.08 -1.25 -7.58
CA PRO A 52 2.58 -2.60 -7.36
C PRO A 52 2.44 -2.97 -5.87
N PHE A 53 3.42 -2.65 -5.03
CA PHE A 53 3.37 -2.99 -3.61
C PHE A 53 2.34 -2.19 -2.81
N LYS A 54 2.12 -0.91 -3.18
CA LYS A 54 1.08 -0.09 -2.53
C LYS A 54 -0.31 -0.60 -2.90
N LEU A 55 -0.51 -0.91 -4.18
CA LEU A 55 -1.78 -1.44 -4.68
C LEU A 55 -2.09 -2.81 -4.07
N GLU A 56 -1.12 -3.73 -4.04
CA GLU A 56 -1.25 -5.03 -3.37
C GLU A 56 -1.71 -4.88 -1.92
N LYS A 57 -1.06 -4.02 -1.14
CA LYS A 57 -1.45 -3.77 0.25
C LYS A 57 -2.88 -3.23 0.38
N MET A 58 -3.30 -2.35 -0.53
CA MET A 58 -4.67 -1.84 -0.54
C MET A 58 -5.69 -2.92 -0.91
N LEU A 59 -5.34 -3.82 -1.82
CA LEU A 59 -6.19 -4.98 -2.17
C LEU A 59 -6.29 -5.97 -1.02
N HIS A 60 -5.19 -6.27 -0.33
CA HIS A 60 -5.21 -7.10 0.89
C HIS A 60 -6.12 -6.50 1.96
N ASN A 61 -6.10 -5.18 2.16
CA ASN A 61 -7.01 -4.51 3.08
C ASN A 61 -8.47 -4.55 2.59
N HIS A 62 -8.69 -4.40 1.27
CA HIS A 62 -10.03 -4.42 0.67
C HIS A 62 -10.71 -5.78 0.83
N PHE A 63 -9.96 -6.86 0.65
CA PHE A 63 -10.43 -8.24 0.78
C PHE A 63 -10.10 -8.88 2.15
N GLY A 64 -9.80 -8.06 3.16
CA GLY A 64 -9.34 -8.54 4.46
C GLY A 64 -10.31 -9.46 5.20
N ASP A 65 -11.62 -9.27 5.01
CA ASP A 65 -12.70 -10.13 5.54
C ASP A 65 -12.77 -11.50 4.86
N LYS A 66 -12.15 -11.63 3.68
CA LYS A 66 -12.06 -12.87 2.88
C LYS A 66 -10.68 -13.51 2.93
N ALA A 67 -9.79 -13.01 3.79
CA ALA A 67 -8.44 -13.52 3.92
C ALA A 67 -8.41 -14.95 4.47
N LEU A 68 -7.59 -15.79 3.85
CA LEU A 68 -7.25 -17.14 4.29
C LEU A 68 -5.86 -17.14 4.93
N ILE A 69 -5.01 -18.06 4.55
CA ILE A 69 -3.63 -18.14 5.05
C ILE A 69 -2.68 -17.40 4.10
N GLY A 70 -1.85 -16.52 4.66
CA GLY A 70 -0.87 -15.74 3.91
C GLY A 70 -1.54 -14.74 2.97
N GLU A 71 -1.23 -14.82 1.67
CA GLU A 71 -1.74 -13.92 0.63
C GLU A 71 -2.88 -14.56 -0.19
N TRP A 72 -3.55 -15.59 0.37
CA TRP A 72 -4.69 -16.26 -0.23
C TRP A 72 -6.00 -15.73 0.30
N PHE A 73 -6.99 -15.64 -0.57
CA PHE A 73 -8.30 -15.06 -0.30
C PHE A 73 -9.40 -15.97 -0.88
N GLU A 74 -10.54 -16.04 -0.19
CA GLU A 74 -11.74 -16.68 -0.71
C GLU A 74 -12.57 -15.64 -1.47
N LEU A 75 -12.47 -15.66 -2.80
CA LEU A 75 -13.12 -14.68 -3.67
C LEU A 75 -14.20 -15.35 -4.52
N SER A 76 -15.36 -14.71 -4.58
CA SER A 76 -16.44 -15.07 -5.50
C SER A 76 -16.09 -14.73 -6.95
N GLU A 77 -16.86 -15.24 -7.89
CA GLU A 77 -16.72 -14.86 -9.29
C GLU A 77 -16.92 -13.35 -9.50
N ALA A 78 -17.91 -12.76 -8.83
CA ALA A 78 -18.14 -11.31 -8.85
C ALA A 78 -16.92 -10.51 -8.33
N ASP A 79 -16.22 -10.98 -7.30
CA ASP A 79 -14.99 -10.34 -6.79
C ASP A 79 -13.87 -10.39 -7.84
N THR A 80 -13.73 -11.54 -8.53
CA THR A 80 -12.70 -11.69 -9.56
C THR A 80 -12.99 -10.86 -10.80
N GLU A 81 -14.24 -10.72 -11.20
CA GLU A 81 -14.67 -9.84 -12.29
C GLU A 81 -14.48 -8.36 -11.94
N ALA A 82 -14.73 -7.97 -10.68
CA ALA A 82 -14.55 -6.62 -10.19
C ALA A 82 -13.08 -6.24 -9.95
N PHE A 83 -12.16 -7.20 -9.93
CA PHE A 83 -10.76 -7.02 -9.54
C PHE A 83 -10.09 -5.84 -10.24
N ARG A 84 -10.24 -5.75 -11.57
CA ARG A 84 -9.62 -4.69 -12.37
C ARG A 84 -10.19 -3.31 -12.04
N GLY A 85 -11.50 -3.18 -11.87
CA GLY A 85 -12.15 -1.94 -11.45
C GLY A 85 -11.73 -1.49 -10.05
N ILE A 86 -11.56 -2.45 -9.13
CA ILE A 86 -11.04 -2.18 -7.78
C ILE A 86 -9.60 -1.68 -7.87
N CYS A 87 -8.75 -2.29 -8.70
CA CYS A 87 -7.38 -1.82 -8.92
C CYS A 87 -7.36 -0.38 -9.42
N GLU A 88 -8.19 -0.01 -10.39
CA GLU A 88 -8.29 1.35 -10.91
C GLU A 88 -8.73 2.35 -9.84
N GLU A 89 -9.74 2.00 -9.04
CA GLU A 89 -10.20 2.82 -7.92
C GLU A 89 -9.09 3.07 -6.91
N LYS A 90 -8.39 2.01 -6.47
CA LYS A 90 -7.29 2.13 -5.51
C LYS A 90 -6.12 2.91 -6.09
N MET A 91 -5.85 2.78 -7.38
CA MET A 91 -4.81 3.58 -8.04
C MET A 91 -5.14 5.06 -8.06
N ARG A 92 -6.39 5.47 -8.31
CA ARG A 92 -6.81 6.88 -8.18
C ARG A 92 -6.55 7.42 -6.77
N VAL A 93 -6.83 6.61 -5.74
CA VAL A 93 -6.51 6.98 -4.35
C VAL A 93 -5.01 7.14 -4.14
N ILE A 94 -4.19 6.19 -4.61
CA ILE A 94 -2.72 6.26 -4.50
C ILE A 94 -2.18 7.53 -5.17
N GLU A 95 -2.67 7.84 -6.35
CA GLU A 95 -2.25 9.03 -7.10
C GLU A 95 -2.71 10.33 -6.44
N SER A 96 -3.94 10.38 -5.94
CA SER A 96 -4.46 11.56 -5.22
C SER A 96 -3.71 11.82 -3.92
N LEU A 97 -3.21 10.77 -3.25
CA LEU A 97 -2.44 10.88 -2.02
C LEU A 97 -0.95 11.18 -2.25
N LYS A 98 -0.46 11.04 -3.48
CA LYS A 98 0.95 11.20 -3.81
C LYS A 98 1.50 12.55 -3.36
N ASP A 99 0.69 13.59 -3.56
CA ASP A 99 1.04 14.97 -3.25
C ASP A 99 0.19 15.56 -2.10
N ASN A 100 -0.57 14.71 -1.39
CA ASN A 100 -1.43 15.15 -0.30
C ASN A 100 -0.61 15.40 0.97
N PRO A 101 -0.68 16.60 1.56
CA PRO A 101 0.06 16.94 2.77
C PRO A 101 -0.30 16.08 3.98
N PHE A 102 -1.50 15.54 4.09
CA PHE A 102 -1.88 14.57 5.13
C PHE A 102 -1.04 13.29 5.11
N TYR A 103 -0.52 12.91 3.96
CA TYR A 103 0.38 11.75 3.85
C TYR A 103 1.69 11.97 4.62
N PHE A 104 2.12 13.22 4.75
CA PHE A 104 3.29 13.59 5.55
C PHE A 104 2.97 13.55 7.04
N ASN A 105 1.77 13.94 7.44
CA ASN A 105 1.32 13.87 8.83
C ASN A 105 1.39 12.43 9.37
N ALA A 106 0.90 11.44 8.61
CA ALA A 106 0.99 10.03 8.97
C ALA A 106 2.43 9.52 9.17
N ARG A 107 3.43 10.20 8.59
CA ARG A 107 4.86 9.90 8.82
C ARG A 107 5.44 10.63 10.02
N LEU A 108 4.95 11.82 10.32
CA LEU A 108 5.41 12.62 11.45
C LEU A 108 5.00 12.05 12.80
N VAL A 109 3.81 11.44 12.88
CA VAL A 109 3.30 10.82 14.11
C VAL A 109 4.27 9.78 14.69
N PRO A 110 4.75 8.76 13.95
CA PRO A 110 5.74 7.83 14.47
C PRO A 110 7.07 8.49 14.83
N MET A 111 7.47 9.53 14.09
CA MET A 111 8.70 10.26 14.38
C MET A 111 8.59 11.02 15.69
N LYS A 112 7.47 11.70 15.95
CA LYS A 112 7.22 12.39 17.21
C LYS A 112 7.15 11.42 18.39
N ALA A 113 6.43 10.32 18.25
CA ALA A 113 6.34 9.29 19.29
C ALA A 113 7.73 8.72 19.65
N ASN A 114 8.62 8.55 18.66
CA ASN A 114 10.00 8.13 18.90
C ASN A 114 10.89 9.22 19.51
N PHE A 115 10.55 10.49 19.27
CA PHE A 115 11.24 11.62 19.87
C PHE A 115 10.90 11.77 21.36
N ASP A 116 9.60 11.67 21.71
CA ASP A 116 9.10 11.79 23.07
C ASP A 116 9.39 10.53 23.90
N ALA A 117 9.35 9.36 23.31
CA ALA A 117 9.79 8.12 23.92
C ALA A 117 11.30 7.97 23.68
N LYS A 118 12.11 7.99 24.72
CA LYS A 118 13.52 7.59 24.63
C LYS A 118 13.56 6.21 23.97
N SER A 119 13.79 6.20 22.67
CA SER A 119 13.78 4.99 21.87
C SER A 119 14.82 4.02 22.41
N SER A 120 14.43 2.78 22.64
CA SER A 120 15.32 1.68 23.00
C SER A 120 16.49 1.47 22.02
N ASN A 121 16.40 2.05 20.81
CA ASN A 121 17.42 1.98 19.76
C ASN A 121 18.36 3.19 19.73
N GLY A 122 18.31 4.10 20.69
CA GLY A 122 19.25 5.22 20.79
C GLY A 122 19.14 6.28 19.68
N ARG A 123 18.17 6.19 18.78
CA ARG A 123 17.90 7.23 17.78
C ARG A 123 17.08 8.33 18.41
N VAL A 124 17.75 9.34 18.90
CA VAL A 124 17.11 10.60 19.31
C VAL A 124 16.93 11.44 18.05
N TYR A 125 15.69 11.70 17.66
CA TYR A 125 15.42 12.72 16.64
C TYR A 125 15.70 14.07 17.27
N ASP A 126 16.64 14.81 16.67
CA ASP A 126 17.01 16.14 17.08
C ASP A 126 15.82 17.10 16.96
N GLN A 127 15.65 18.02 17.92
CA GLN A 127 14.63 19.07 17.87
C GLN A 127 14.72 19.91 16.60
N ASP A 128 15.92 20.16 16.11
CA ASP A 128 16.15 20.88 14.86
C ASP A 128 15.61 20.13 13.64
N MET A 129 15.72 18.79 13.64
CA MET A 129 15.19 17.96 12.58
C MET A 129 13.65 17.97 12.60
N MET A 130 13.02 17.88 13.76
CA MET A 130 11.57 17.98 13.90
C MET A 130 11.06 19.35 13.45
N LYS A 131 11.76 20.43 13.82
CA LYS A 131 11.43 21.77 13.37
C LYS A 131 11.48 21.93 11.86
N ARG A 132 12.53 21.43 11.21
CA ARG A 132 12.66 21.40 9.73
C ARG A 132 11.53 20.63 9.06
N LEU A 133 11.15 19.48 9.62
CA LEU A 133 10.04 18.67 9.09
C LEU A 133 8.71 19.41 9.19
N ILE A 134 8.46 20.12 10.28
CA ILE A 134 7.25 20.93 10.47
C ILE A 134 7.24 22.12 9.49
N GLU A 135 8.37 22.77 9.30
CA GLU A 135 8.53 23.88 8.34
C GLU A 135 8.28 23.41 6.90
N ASP A 136 8.85 22.27 6.51
CA ASP A 136 8.62 21.64 5.20
C ASP A 136 7.16 21.25 5.01
N TYR A 137 6.53 20.67 6.03
CA TYR A 137 5.11 20.32 6.00
C TYR A 137 4.22 21.55 5.84
N ASN A 138 4.48 22.62 6.61
CA ASN A 138 3.74 23.89 6.52
C ASN A 138 3.93 24.56 5.15
N PHE A 139 5.15 24.52 4.61
CA PHE A 139 5.43 25.02 3.26
C PHE A 139 4.60 24.28 2.21
N ARG A 140 4.54 22.95 2.30
CA ARG A 140 3.74 22.14 1.39
C ARG A 140 2.24 22.40 1.54
N LEU A 141 1.74 22.58 2.77
CA LEU A 141 0.35 22.96 3.01
C LEU A 141 -0.02 24.30 2.33
N LYS A 142 0.85 25.29 2.40
CA LYS A 142 0.64 26.56 1.70
C LYS A 142 0.60 26.40 0.18
N THR A 143 1.41 25.51 -0.37
CA THR A 143 1.46 25.22 -1.80
C THR A 143 0.18 24.53 -2.28
N TYR A 144 -0.39 23.67 -1.46
CA TYR A 144 -1.63 22.94 -1.77
C TYR A 144 -2.91 23.72 -1.40
N GLY A 145 -2.76 24.91 -0.77
CA GLY A 145 -3.84 25.89 -0.62
C GLY A 145 -4.80 25.66 0.54
N GLU A 146 -5.87 26.30 0.39
CA GLU A 146 -6.95 26.80 1.19
C GLU A 146 -7.58 25.87 2.24
N PHE A 147 -7.36 24.58 2.16
CA PHE A 147 -8.16 23.60 2.94
C PHE A 147 -7.68 23.32 4.35
N LEU A 148 -6.45 23.59 4.68
CA LEU A 148 -5.83 22.98 5.85
C LEU A 148 -5.21 23.95 6.83
N GLY A 149 -5.15 25.21 6.50
CA GLY A 149 -4.52 26.21 7.33
C GLY A 149 -3.03 25.94 7.58
N GLU A 150 -2.40 26.83 8.26
CA GLU A 150 -0.99 26.72 8.60
C GLU A 150 -0.79 25.76 9.76
N LEU A 151 0.03 24.75 9.59
CA LEU A 151 0.36 23.78 10.62
C LEU A 151 1.38 24.40 11.59
N THR A 152 1.07 24.35 12.87
CA THR A 152 1.94 24.78 13.96
C THR A 152 2.39 23.59 14.79
N HIS A 153 3.38 23.78 15.69
CA HIS A 153 3.77 22.75 16.64
C HIS A 153 2.60 22.21 17.46
N LYS A 154 1.62 23.06 17.80
CA LYS A 154 0.42 22.67 18.55
C LYS A 154 -0.50 21.75 17.78
N ASN A 155 -0.52 21.86 16.45
CA ASN A 155 -1.36 21.03 15.60
C ASN A 155 -0.78 19.62 15.39
N LEU A 156 0.45 19.38 15.82
CA LEU A 156 1.11 18.09 15.81
C LEU A 156 1.07 17.36 17.17
N ASP A 157 0.44 17.97 18.18
CA ASP A 157 0.18 17.32 19.45
C ASP A 157 -0.96 16.29 19.28
N PHE A 158 -0.59 15.03 19.30
CA PHE A 158 -1.43 13.84 19.17
C PHE A 158 -1.50 13.12 20.52
#